data_1cfd5eab6d0aeded980a0984c1c75e70
#
_entry.id   1cfd5eab6d0aeded980a0984c1c75e70
#
_cell.length_a   1.000
_cell.length_b   1.000
_cell.length_c   1.000
_cell.angle_alpha   90.00
_cell.angle_beta   90.00
_cell.angle_gamma   90.00
#
_symmetry.space_group_name_H-M   'P 1'
#
loop_
_entity.id
_entity.type
_entity.pdbx_description
1 polymer ?
#
loop_
_entity_poly.entity_id
_entity_poly.type
_entity_poly.pdbx_seq_one_letter_code
_entity_poly.pdbx_strand_id
1 'polypeptide(L)'
;MTDSYEVGTVSADGRFDVARPALDLLVWDAPNIDMTLATVIGARPTAASRPRFDAIAAWFVDGAEDPTAPEPPDVEACVFANVPPQHVTSLQRWVEALRSFGYAVFARPKLQPDDDIDQSMLDHISMRAHSNRLRRLVVFSGDGRNFAEPLEDLARAGTEVVVVAFSEVAGYAISSELLQFIDIEDVPGAFAAPLDRVRLDALPADGAWLRPTKSLRDAANLFAARRSA
;
A
#
# COMPACT_ATOMS: atom_id res chain seq x y z
N MET A 1 -2.36 27.09 -34.56
CA MET A 1 -1.37 26.33 -33.82
C MET A 1 -0.44 27.32 -33.16
N THR A 2 -0.68 27.62 -31.91
CA THR A 2 0.13 28.52 -31.09
C THR A 2 0.74 27.67 -30.00
N ASP A 3 2.05 27.35 -30.19
CA ASP A 3 2.84 26.69 -29.17
C ASP A 3 2.98 27.65 -27.96
N SER A 4 2.32 27.31 -26.87
CA SER A 4 2.51 27.98 -25.59
C SER A 4 3.77 27.40 -24.95
N TYR A 5 4.89 28.07 -25.11
CA TYR A 5 6.10 27.76 -24.35
C TYR A 5 5.88 28.21 -22.90
N GLU A 6 5.93 27.26 -21.96
CA GLU A 6 5.98 27.55 -20.54
C GLU A 6 7.25 28.36 -20.22
N VAL A 7 7.06 29.55 -19.71
CA VAL A 7 8.14 30.44 -19.27
C VAL A 7 8.53 30.05 -17.85
N GLY A 8 9.57 29.21 -17.72
CA GLY A 8 10.19 28.94 -16.43
C GLY A 8 10.72 30.23 -15.81
N THR A 9 10.49 30.46 -14.53
CA THR A 9 11.04 31.57 -13.76
C THR A 9 12.53 31.33 -13.49
N VAL A 10 13.37 32.31 -13.84
CA VAL A 10 14.82 32.27 -13.54
C VAL A 10 15.00 32.71 -12.09
N SER A 11 15.58 31.85 -11.25
CA SER A 11 15.97 32.22 -9.88
C SER A 11 17.15 33.21 -9.90
N ALA A 12 17.38 33.90 -8.77
CA ALA A 12 18.45 34.88 -8.62
C ALA A 12 19.87 34.32 -8.91
N ASP A 13 20.02 33.00 -8.94
CA ASP A 13 21.28 32.28 -9.18
C ASP A 13 21.45 31.84 -10.64
N GLY A 14 20.56 32.26 -11.57
CA GLY A 14 20.61 31.90 -12.98
C GLY A 14 20.28 30.46 -13.32
N ARG A 15 19.67 29.70 -12.39
CA ARG A 15 19.14 28.36 -12.62
C ARG A 15 17.68 28.45 -13.08
N PHE A 16 17.35 27.73 -14.14
CA PHE A 16 15.96 27.51 -14.52
C PHE A 16 15.35 26.55 -13.49
N ASP A 17 14.54 27.11 -12.60
CA ASP A 17 13.74 26.27 -11.69
C ASP A 17 12.53 25.80 -12.50
N VAL A 18 12.69 24.65 -13.16
CA VAL A 18 11.57 23.95 -13.79
C VAL A 18 10.75 23.40 -12.63
N ALA A 19 9.59 23.97 -12.38
CA ALA A 19 8.67 23.49 -11.36
C ALA A 19 8.41 22.00 -11.62
N ARG A 20 8.81 21.15 -10.66
CA ARG A 20 8.56 19.71 -10.77
C ARG A 20 7.05 19.47 -10.78
N PRO A 21 6.53 18.63 -11.69
CA PRO A 21 5.10 18.34 -11.75
C PRO A 21 4.64 17.75 -10.42
N ALA A 22 3.44 18.13 -9.98
CA ALA A 22 2.83 17.59 -8.78
C ALA A 22 2.40 16.14 -9.05
N LEU A 23 2.66 15.25 -8.09
CA LEU A 23 2.33 13.83 -8.19
C LEU A 23 1.62 13.36 -6.93
N ASP A 24 0.51 12.65 -7.12
CA ASP A 24 -0.08 11.76 -6.12
C ASP A 24 0.29 10.33 -6.47
N LEU A 25 0.90 9.63 -5.52
CA LEU A 25 1.42 8.28 -5.71
C LEU A 25 0.74 7.30 -4.76
N LEU A 26 0.20 6.21 -5.28
CA LEU A 26 -0.23 5.05 -4.52
C LEU A 26 0.77 3.91 -4.72
N VAL A 27 1.27 3.33 -3.63
CA VAL A 27 2.08 2.11 -3.62
C VAL A 27 1.42 1.03 -2.77
N TRP A 28 1.34 -0.17 -3.31
CA TRP A 28 0.65 -1.29 -2.68
C TRP A 28 1.59 -2.48 -2.50
N ASP A 29 1.83 -2.84 -1.25
CA ASP A 29 2.50 -4.08 -0.86
C ASP A 29 1.50 -5.24 -0.88
N ALA A 30 1.38 -5.91 -2.00
CA ALA A 30 0.39 -6.97 -2.17
C ALA A 30 0.64 -8.18 -1.23
N PRO A 31 1.89 -8.65 -1.01
CA PRO A 31 2.17 -9.70 -0.05
C PRO A 31 1.76 -9.36 1.38
N ASN A 32 2.05 -8.15 1.85
CA ASN A 32 1.76 -7.74 3.22
C ASN A 32 0.24 -7.71 3.47
N ILE A 33 -0.51 -7.05 2.60
CA ILE A 33 -1.97 -6.96 2.70
C ILE A 33 -2.63 -8.35 2.61
N ASP A 34 -2.19 -9.22 1.69
CA ASP A 34 -2.78 -10.57 1.52
C ASP A 34 -2.48 -11.47 2.73
N MET A 35 -1.27 -11.38 3.32
CA MET A 35 -0.89 -12.11 4.52
C MET A 35 -1.68 -11.65 5.75
N THR A 36 -1.83 -10.34 5.90
CA THR A 36 -2.61 -9.77 7.01
C THR A 36 -4.08 -10.13 6.87
N LEU A 37 -4.66 -10.00 5.68
CA LEU A 37 -6.02 -10.43 5.41
C LEU A 37 -6.24 -11.90 5.76
N ALA A 38 -5.31 -12.80 5.39
CA ALA A 38 -5.38 -14.21 5.77
C ALA A 38 -5.43 -14.41 7.29
N THR A 39 -4.71 -13.58 8.03
CA THR A 39 -4.70 -13.61 9.51
C THR A 39 -6.04 -13.09 10.07
N VAL A 40 -6.53 -11.98 9.54
CA VAL A 40 -7.79 -11.32 9.99
C VAL A 40 -9.00 -12.23 9.81
N ILE A 41 -9.13 -12.88 8.64
CA ILE A 41 -10.27 -13.77 8.36
C ILE A 41 -10.03 -15.22 8.82
N GLY A 42 -8.82 -15.54 9.33
CA GLY A 42 -8.48 -16.90 9.77
C GLY A 42 -8.49 -17.97 8.66
N ALA A 43 -8.39 -17.57 7.41
CA ALA A 43 -8.46 -18.46 6.24
C ALA A 43 -7.63 -17.89 5.07
N ARG A 44 -7.35 -18.74 4.07
CA ARG A 44 -6.72 -18.27 2.84
C ARG A 44 -7.68 -17.32 2.08
N PRO A 45 -7.24 -16.09 1.73
CA PRO A 45 -8.07 -15.15 1.00
C PRO A 45 -8.53 -15.71 -0.36
N THR A 46 -9.79 -15.53 -0.66
CA THR A 46 -10.38 -15.81 -1.98
C THR A 46 -10.47 -14.52 -2.80
N ALA A 47 -10.82 -14.61 -4.06
CA ALA A 47 -11.07 -13.43 -4.88
C ALA A 47 -12.20 -12.54 -4.30
N ALA A 48 -13.20 -13.13 -3.65
CA ALA A 48 -14.31 -12.40 -3.07
C ALA A 48 -13.98 -11.69 -1.74
N SER A 49 -12.99 -12.19 -0.99
CA SER A 49 -12.55 -11.59 0.28
C SER A 49 -11.40 -10.61 0.13
N ARG A 50 -10.80 -10.51 -1.06
CA ARG A 50 -9.73 -9.56 -1.33
C ARG A 50 -10.26 -8.16 -1.57
N PRO A 51 -9.42 -7.13 -1.28
CA PRO A 51 -9.78 -5.77 -1.61
C PRO A 51 -10.05 -5.58 -3.11
N ARG A 52 -11.03 -4.75 -3.39
CA ARG A 52 -11.42 -4.40 -4.77
C ARG A 52 -10.53 -3.28 -5.30
N PHE A 53 -9.68 -3.63 -6.22
CA PHE A 53 -8.71 -2.69 -6.81
C PHE A 53 -9.37 -1.55 -7.60
N ASP A 54 -10.52 -1.82 -8.26
CA ASP A 54 -11.30 -0.82 -8.96
C ASP A 54 -11.85 0.26 -8.01
N ALA A 55 -12.39 -0.16 -6.86
CA ALA A 55 -12.91 0.77 -5.86
C ALA A 55 -11.79 1.60 -5.19
N ILE A 56 -10.65 0.97 -4.91
CA ILE A 56 -9.50 1.65 -4.34
C ILE A 56 -8.89 2.64 -5.34
N ALA A 57 -8.81 2.29 -6.63
CA ALA A 57 -8.36 3.21 -7.66
C ALA A 57 -9.28 4.44 -7.76
N ALA A 58 -10.61 4.23 -7.77
CA ALA A 58 -11.58 5.32 -7.79
C ALA A 58 -11.43 6.23 -6.56
N TRP A 59 -11.40 5.64 -5.35
CA TRP A 59 -11.18 6.39 -4.10
C TRP A 59 -9.87 7.20 -4.11
N PHE A 60 -8.80 6.63 -4.65
CA PHE A 60 -7.51 7.30 -4.73
C PHE A 60 -7.54 8.48 -5.69
N VAL A 61 -8.16 8.33 -6.86
CA VAL A 61 -8.31 9.40 -7.87
C VAL A 61 -9.24 10.49 -7.35
N ASP A 62 -10.38 10.12 -6.76
CA ASP A 62 -11.32 11.10 -6.19
C ASP A 62 -10.64 11.97 -5.11
N GLY A 63 -9.76 11.35 -4.29
CA GLY A 63 -8.97 12.07 -3.29
C GLY A 63 -7.82 12.93 -3.86
N ALA A 64 -7.49 12.79 -5.15
CA ALA A 64 -6.49 13.64 -5.82
C ALA A 64 -7.10 14.93 -6.36
N GLU A 65 -8.43 15.00 -6.50
CA GLU A 65 -9.12 16.19 -6.98
C GLU A 65 -8.99 17.34 -5.97
N ASP A 66 -8.40 18.43 -6.41
CA ASP A 66 -8.33 19.70 -5.67
C ASP A 66 -8.93 20.81 -6.56
N PRO A 67 -10.20 21.19 -6.29
CA PRO A 67 -10.88 22.22 -7.08
C PRO A 67 -10.19 23.60 -7.02
N THR A 68 -9.27 23.81 -6.08
CA THR A 68 -8.55 25.08 -5.88
C THR A 68 -7.19 25.09 -6.57
N ALA A 69 -6.68 23.93 -7.00
CA ALA A 69 -5.42 23.84 -7.70
C ALA A 69 -5.56 24.33 -9.15
N PRO A 70 -4.62 25.12 -9.66
CA PRO A 70 -4.63 25.59 -11.04
C PRO A 70 -4.52 24.45 -12.05
N GLU A 71 -3.85 23.38 -11.71
CA GLU A 71 -3.69 22.15 -12.48
C GLU A 71 -3.82 20.94 -11.56
N PRO A 72 -4.53 19.89 -12.00
CA PRO A 72 -4.62 18.66 -11.22
C PRO A 72 -3.21 17.99 -11.15
N PRO A 73 -2.86 17.32 -10.05
CA PRO A 73 -1.64 16.55 -9.98
C PRO A 73 -1.70 15.35 -10.93
N ASP A 74 -0.53 14.90 -11.39
CA ASP A 74 -0.41 13.57 -11.97
C ASP A 74 -0.79 12.50 -10.93
N VAL A 75 -1.39 11.41 -11.39
CA VAL A 75 -1.82 10.31 -10.53
C VAL A 75 -1.16 9.02 -10.99
N GLU A 76 -0.45 8.35 -10.09
CA GLU A 76 0.21 7.07 -10.37
C GLU A 76 -0.12 6.06 -9.28
N ALA A 77 -0.50 4.84 -9.68
CA ALA A 77 -0.75 3.73 -8.77
C ALA A 77 0.10 2.52 -9.14
N CYS A 78 0.86 2.01 -8.18
CA CYS A 78 1.80 0.90 -8.36
C CYS A 78 1.51 -0.23 -7.37
N VAL A 79 1.43 -1.46 -7.87
CA VAL A 79 1.34 -2.67 -7.04
C VAL A 79 2.66 -3.42 -7.11
N PHE A 80 3.17 -3.77 -5.95
CA PHE A 80 4.40 -4.54 -5.80
C PHE A 80 4.06 -5.96 -5.38
N ALA A 81 4.65 -6.94 -6.04
CA ALA A 81 4.33 -8.33 -5.80
C ALA A 81 5.56 -9.25 -5.92
N ASN A 82 5.70 -10.16 -4.97
CA ASN A 82 6.58 -11.31 -5.09
C ASN A 82 5.85 -12.45 -5.82
N VAL A 83 6.47 -13.01 -6.85
CA VAL A 83 5.91 -14.06 -7.68
C VAL A 83 6.65 -15.38 -7.43
N PRO A 84 6.12 -16.27 -6.59
CA PRO A 84 6.69 -17.61 -6.42
C PRO A 84 6.58 -18.39 -7.75
N PRO A 85 7.60 -19.14 -8.17
CA PRO A 85 7.62 -19.86 -9.44
C PRO A 85 6.39 -20.77 -9.66
N GLN A 86 5.88 -21.40 -8.60
CA GLN A 86 4.70 -22.27 -8.64
C GLN A 86 3.37 -21.53 -8.83
N HIS A 87 3.35 -20.21 -8.71
CA HIS A 87 2.14 -19.40 -8.78
C HIS A 87 2.07 -18.48 -10.02
N VAL A 88 3.04 -18.55 -10.91
CA VAL A 88 3.12 -17.68 -12.11
C VAL A 88 1.80 -17.67 -12.89
N THR A 89 1.28 -18.85 -13.25
CA THR A 89 0.04 -18.95 -14.03
C THR A 89 -1.19 -18.39 -13.33
N SER A 90 -1.29 -18.59 -12.00
CA SER A 90 -2.42 -18.07 -11.22
C SER A 90 -2.35 -16.56 -11.02
N LEU A 91 -1.14 -16.01 -10.92
CA LEU A 91 -0.93 -14.57 -10.74
C LEU A 91 -1.01 -13.81 -12.07
N GLN A 92 -0.82 -14.46 -13.22
CA GLN A 92 -0.90 -13.81 -14.53
C GLN A 92 -2.21 -13.04 -14.71
N ARG A 93 -3.35 -13.70 -14.45
CA ARG A 93 -4.69 -13.09 -14.58
C ARG A 93 -4.89 -11.94 -13.62
N TRP A 94 -4.36 -12.05 -12.41
CA TRP A 94 -4.41 -10.99 -11.41
C TRP A 94 -3.60 -9.77 -11.85
N VAL A 95 -2.40 -9.96 -12.38
CA VAL A 95 -1.57 -8.87 -12.94
C VAL A 95 -2.28 -8.20 -14.12
N GLU A 96 -2.87 -8.98 -15.01
CA GLU A 96 -3.63 -8.44 -16.14
C GLU A 96 -4.84 -7.61 -15.69
N ALA A 97 -5.56 -8.07 -14.68
CA ALA A 97 -6.67 -7.32 -14.09
C ALA A 97 -6.20 -5.99 -13.47
N LEU A 98 -5.12 -5.99 -12.68
CA LEU A 98 -4.55 -4.76 -12.11
C LEU A 98 -4.19 -3.76 -13.21
N ARG A 99 -3.50 -4.20 -14.23
CA ARG A 99 -3.11 -3.35 -15.37
C ARG A 99 -4.32 -2.78 -16.10
N SER A 100 -5.43 -3.52 -16.16
CA SER A 100 -6.68 -3.03 -16.78
C SER A 100 -7.39 -1.97 -15.94
N PHE A 101 -7.09 -1.90 -14.64
CA PHE A 101 -7.56 -0.84 -13.72
C PHE A 101 -6.59 0.34 -13.61
N GLY A 102 -5.53 0.38 -14.41
CA GLY A 102 -4.60 1.49 -14.44
C GLY A 102 -3.40 1.37 -13.48
N TYR A 103 -3.24 0.24 -12.79
CA TYR A 103 -2.07 0.04 -11.93
C TYR A 103 -0.84 -0.36 -12.77
N ALA A 104 0.30 0.25 -12.48
CA ALA A 104 1.59 -0.32 -12.81
C ALA A 104 1.87 -1.50 -11.86
N VAL A 105 2.44 -2.59 -12.35
CA VAL A 105 2.74 -3.75 -11.52
C VAL A 105 4.23 -4.04 -11.57
N PHE A 106 4.90 -3.92 -10.44
CA PHE A 106 6.27 -4.40 -10.26
C PHE A 106 6.23 -5.82 -9.72
N ALA A 107 6.63 -6.77 -10.54
CA ALA A 107 6.63 -8.19 -10.22
C ALA A 107 8.06 -8.72 -10.11
N ARG A 108 8.43 -9.22 -8.91
CA ARG A 108 9.75 -9.80 -8.65
C ARG A 108 9.63 -11.32 -8.41
N PRO A 109 10.46 -12.16 -9.03
CA PRO A 109 10.51 -13.58 -8.69
C PRO A 109 10.87 -13.77 -7.21
N LYS A 110 10.10 -14.57 -6.49
CA LYS A 110 10.42 -15.00 -5.12
C LYS A 110 11.21 -16.30 -5.17
N LEU A 111 12.54 -16.20 -5.08
CA LEU A 111 13.45 -17.34 -5.17
C LEU A 111 13.78 -17.91 -3.79
N GLN A 112 13.79 -17.05 -2.75
CA GLN A 112 14.07 -17.44 -1.37
C GLN A 112 12.84 -17.11 -0.48
N PRO A 113 12.68 -17.82 0.65
CA PRO A 113 11.56 -17.56 1.57
C PRO A 113 11.55 -16.16 2.17
N ASP A 114 12.73 -15.56 2.37
CA ASP A 114 12.97 -14.24 2.94
C ASP A 114 13.07 -13.11 1.91
N ASP A 115 12.93 -13.42 0.60
CA ASP A 115 12.80 -12.38 -0.42
C ASP A 115 11.59 -11.51 -0.12
N ASP A 116 11.84 -10.22 0.14
CA ASP A 116 10.82 -9.18 0.29
C ASP A 116 10.85 -8.17 -0.87
N ILE A 117 9.95 -7.23 -0.85
CA ILE A 117 9.78 -6.25 -1.92
C ILE A 117 9.92 -4.81 -1.39
N ASP A 118 10.12 -4.65 -0.10
CA ASP A 118 10.09 -3.37 0.61
C ASP A 118 11.12 -2.39 0.04
N GLN A 119 12.35 -2.86 -0.17
CA GLN A 119 13.40 -2.00 -0.75
C GLN A 119 13.02 -1.51 -2.14
N SER A 120 12.42 -2.34 -2.97
CA SER A 120 11.97 -1.94 -4.31
C SER A 120 10.85 -0.89 -4.25
N MET A 121 9.97 -0.96 -3.24
CA MET A 121 8.96 0.06 -2.98
C MET A 121 9.59 1.38 -2.54
N LEU A 122 10.51 1.36 -1.58
CA LEU A 122 11.22 2.54 -1.09
C LEU A 122 12.05 3.21 -2.20
N ASP A 123 12.74 2.42 -3.02
CA ASP A 123 13.51 2.93 -4.17
C ASP A 123 12.59 3.63 -5.17
N HIS A 124 11.41 3.06 -5.46
CA HIS A 124 10.43 3.66 -6.35
C HIS A 124 9.88 4.98 -5.77
N ILE A 125 9.47 4.99 -4.50
CA ILE A 125 9.01 6.20 -3.81
C ILE A 125 10.08 7.30 -3.87
N SER A 126 11.32 6.96 -3.55
CA SER A 126 12.45 7.90 -3.57
C SER A 126 12.70 8.46 -4.97
N MET A 127 12.66 7.61 -6.00
CA MET A 127 12.83 8.04 -7.39
C MET A 127 11.73 9.02 -7.80
N ARG A 128 10.46 8.73 -7.43
CA ARG A 128 9.33 9.62 -7.75
C ARG A 128 9.38 10.92 -6.96
N ALA A 129 9.76 10.90 -5.69
CA ALA A 129 9.95 12.10 -4.88
C ALA A 129 11.11 12.98 -5.40
N HIS A 130 12.10 12.39 -6.07
CA HIS A 130 13.18 13.13 -6.69
C HIS A 130 12.76 13.80 -8.01
N SER A 131 12.02 13.10 -8.87
CA SER A 131 11.61 13.59 -10.19
C SER A 131 10.36 14.47 -10.15
N ASN A 132 9.52 14.35 -9.15
CA ASN A 132 8.26 15.06 -8.99
C ASN A 132 8.20 15.81 -7.66
N ARG A 133 7.30 16.77 -7.54
CA ARG A 133 6.84 17.27 -6.25
C ARG A 133 5.78 16.30 -5.73
N LEU A 134 6.21 15.34 -4.89
CA LEU A 134 5.29 14.36 -4.31
C LEU A 134 4.35 15.07 -3.33
N ARG A 135 3.11 15.31 -3.77
CA ARG A 135 2.08 16.01 -3.00
C ARG A 135 1.47 15.08 -1.96
N ARG A 136 1.02 13.90 -2.40
CA ARG A 136 0.38 12.88 -1.58
C ARG A 136 0.97 11.50 -1.89
N LEU A 137 1.28 10.75 -0.85
CA LEU A 137 1.72 9.36 -0.92
C LEU A 137 0.76 8.49 -0.13
N VAL A 138 0.13 7.53 -0.79
CA VAL A 138 -0.73 6.53 -0.18
C VAL A 138 -0.01 5.18 -0.19
N VAL A 139 0.25 4.61 0.99
CA VAL A 139 0.99 3.35 1.14
C VAL A 139 0.06 2.28 1.71
N PHE A 140 -0.18 1.24 0.93
CA PHE A 140 -0.89 0.04 1.37
C PHE A 140 0.11 -0.97 1.94
N SER A 141 0.51 -0.81 3.19
CA SER A 141 1.34 -1.76 3.95
C SER A 141 1.22 -1.55 5.46
N GLY A 142 1.10 -2.62 6.21
CA GLY A 142 1.14 -2.62 7.67
C GLY A 142 2.53 -2.85 8.26
N ASP A 143 3.57 -3.07 7.45
CA ASP A 143 4.93 -3.33 7.94
C ASP A 143 5.70 -2.04 8.23
N GLY A 144 5.73 -1.65 9.51
CA GLY A 144 6.44 -0.46 9.95
C GLY A 144 7.95 -0.61 10.08
N ARG A 145 8.50 -1.82 9.99
CA ARG A 145 9.95 -2.02 10.23
C ARG A 145 10.83 -1.30 9.22
N ASN A 146 10.42 -1.34 7.97
CA ASN A 146 11.17 -0.72 6.87
C ASN A 146 10.57 0.62 6.43
N PHE A 147 9.28 0.87 6.70
CA PHE A 147 8.56 2.04 6.18
C PHE A 147 8.43 3.21 7.16
N ALA A 148 8.42 2.99 8.48
CA ALA A 148 8.10 4.03 9.45
C ALA A 148 8.96 5.28 9.27
N GLU A 149 10.28 5.16 9.39
CA GLU A 149 11.21 6.30 9.31
C GLU A 149 11.21 6.97 7.92
N PRO A 150 11.33 6.26 6.78
CA PRO A 150 11.26 6.88 5.46
C PRO A 150 9.96 7.63 5.17
N LEU A 151 8.82 7.11 5.63
CA LEU A 151 7.53 7.75 5.44
C LEU A 151 7.39 9.02 6.29
N GLU A 152 7.86 8.99 7.53
CA GLU A 152 7.89 10.18 8.39
C GLU A 152 8.83 11.25 7.85
N ASP A 153 9.95 10.89 7.25
CA ASP A 153 10.86 11.85 6.60
C ASP A 153 10.20 12.56 5.41
N LEU A 154 9.43 11.83 4.61
CA LEU A 154 8.64 12.42 3.52
C LEU A 154 7.54 13.35 4.07
N ALA A 155 6.88 12.97 5.16
CA ALA A 155 5.88 13.81 5.80
C ALA A 155 6.50 15.10 6.35
N ARG A 156 7.67 15.01 7.00
CA ARG A 156 8.44 16.20 7.46
C ARG A 156 8.87 17.10 6.29
N ALA A 157 9.11 16.52 5.11
CA ALA A 157 9.44 17.27 3.89
C ALA A 157 8.21 17.92 3.22
N GLY A 158 7.00 17.71 3.76
CA GLY A 158 5.77 18.34 3.29
C GLY A 158 4.90 17.48 2.36
N THR A 159 5.20 16.18 2.21
CA THR A 159 4.33 15.23 1.52
C THR A 159 3.19 14.82 2.47
N GLU A 160 1.95 14.85 1.99
CA GLU A 160 0.84 14.21 2.71
C GLU A 160 1.02 12.68 2.62
N VAL A 161 1.28 12.02 3.75
CA VAL A 161 1.50 10.57 3.78
C VAL A 161 0.33 9.87 4.46
N VAL A 162 -0.35 9.00 3.72
CA VAL A 162 -1.49 8.20 4.18
C VAL A 162 -1.10 6.72 4.15
N VAL A 163 -1.16 6.07 5.29
CA VAL A 163 -0.97 4.62 5.40
C VAL A 163 -2.34 3.95 5.44
N VAL A 164 -2.55 3.01 4.54
CA VAL A 164 -3.77 2.21 4.46
C VAL A 164 -3.43 0.76 4.77
N ALA A 165 -3.93 0.23 5.86
CA ALA A 165 -3.65 -1.14 6.28
C ALA A 165 -4.72 -1.63 7.27
N PHE A 166 -4.63 -2.89 7.65
CA PHE A 166 -5.41 -3.40 8.77
C PHE A 166 -4.87 -2.85 10.09
N SER A 167 -5.73 -2.33 10.95
CA SER A 167 -5.36 -1.73 12.23
C SER A 167 -4.57 -2.68 13.15
N GLU A 168 -4.72 -3.99 13.00
CA GLU A 168 -4.01 -5.01 13.78
C GLU A 168 -2.49 -5.01 13.59
N VAL A 169 -2.01 -4.44 12.49
CA VAL A 169 -0.56 -4.49 12.14
C VAL A 169 0.05 -3.10 11.92
N ALA A 170 -0.76 -2.06 11.80
CA ALA A 170 -0.33 -0.71 11.44
C ALA A 170 0.02 0.17 12.66
N GLY A 171 0.44 -0.43 13.78
CA GLY A 171 0.73 0.31 15.01
C GLY A 171 1.68 1.49 14.84
N TYR A 172 2.64 1.40 13.91
CA TYR A 172 3.57 2.48 13.60
C TYR A 172 2.87 3.72 13.03
N ALA A 173 1.91 3.52 12.15
CA ALA A 173 1.18 4.63 11.53
C ALA A 173 0.12 5.21 12.48
N ILE A 174 -0.57 4.33 13.24
CA ILE A 174 -1.59 4.73 14.23
C ILE A 174 -0.97 5.59 15.34
N SER A 175 0.28 5.31 15.74
CA SER A 175 0.96 6.05 16.80
C SER A 175 1.76 7.27 16.31
N SER A 176 1.91 7.47 15.00
CA SER A 176 2.64 8.59 14.44
C SER A 176 1.79 9.86 14.43
N GLU A 177 2.39 10.99 14.81
CA GLU A 177 1.76 12.31 14.68
C GLU A 177 1.93 12.91 13.27
N LEU A 178 2.73 12.28 12.43
CA LEU A 178 3.09 12.75 11.09
C LEU A 178 2.35 12.03 9.98
N LEU A 179 1.95 10.77 10.23
CA LEU A 179 1.30 9.92 9.23
C LEU A 179 -0.21 9.91 9.47
N GLN A 180 -0.97 9.97 8.39
CA GLN A 180 -2.41 9.69 8.45
C GLN A 180 -2.61 8.17 8.33
N PHE A 181 -3.49 7.62 9.15
CA PHE A 181 -3.86 6.22 9.07
C PHE A 181 -5.33 6.06 8.67
N ILE A 182 -5.58 5.15 7.74
CA ILE A 182 -6.93 4.71 7.35
C ILE A 182 -6.96 3.19 7.44
N ASP A 183 -7.93 2.63 8.18
CA ASP A 183 -8.16 1.18 8.09
C ASP A 183 -8.65 0.84 6.69
N ILE A 184 -8.10 -0.22 6.10
CA ILE A 184 -8.43 -0.61 4.73
C ILE A 184 -9.92 -0.94 4.55
N GLU A 185 -10.62 -1.33 5.63
CA GLU A 185 -12.08 -1.55 5.62
C GLU A 185 -12.88 -0.25 5.55
N ASP A 186 -12.28 0.87 5.96
CA ASP A 186 -12.92 2.20 5.89
C ASP A 186 -12.79 2.84 4.50
N VAL A 187 -11.94 2.27 3.60
CA VAL A 187 -11.88 2.73 2.21
C VAL A 187 -13.17 2.36 1.50
N PRO A 188 -13.92 3.34 0.94
CA PRO A 188 -15.23 3.09 0.36
C PRO A 188 -15.22 2.04 -0.74
N GLY A 189 -15.99 0.97 -0.54
CA GLY A 189 -16.10 -0.12 -1.51
C GLY A 189 -14.88 -1.03 -1.62
N ALA A 190 -13.87 -0.88 -0.77
CA ALA A 190 -12.67 -1.75 -0.79
C ALA A 190 -13.01 -3.22 -0.61
N PHE A 191 -14.07 -3.53 0.10
CA PHE A 191 -14.57 -4.90 0.23
C PHE A 191 -16.02 -4.98 -0.24
N ALA A 192 -16.38 -6.10 -0.90
CA ALA A 192 -17.73 -6.34 -1.38
C ALA A 192 -18.75 -6.58 -0.25
N ALA A 193 -18.25 -7.05 0.92
CA ALA A 193 -19.00 -7.24 2.16
C ALA A 193 -18.04 -7.03 3.34
N PRO A 194 -18.53 -6.67 4.52
CA PRO A 194 -17.71 -6.62 5.73
C PRO A 194 -16.95 -7.93 5.93
N LEU A 195 -15.69 -7.84 6.35
CA LEU A 195 -14.88 -9.02 6.63
C LEU A 195 -15.45 -9.78 7.83
N ASP A 196 -15.47 -11.10 7.72
CA ASP A 196 -15.86 -12.00 8.82
C ASP A 196 -14.73 -12.03 9.87
N ARG A 197 -14.63 -10.96 10.62
CA ARG A 197 -13.65 -10.78 11.70
C ARG A 197 -14.17 -11.41 12.98
N VAL A 198 -13.25 -11.92 13.76
CA VAL A 198 -13.51 -12.23 15.16
C VAL A 198 -13.55 -10.93 15.96
N ARG A 199 -14.73 -10.49 16.29
CA ARG A 199 -14.95 -9.30 17.12
C ARG A 199 -15.33 -9.71 18.53
N LEU A 200 -14.43 -9.47 19.49
CA LEU A 200 -14.67 -9.79 20.91
C LEU A 200 -15.77 -8.91 21.52
N ASP A 201 -15.96 -7.72 20.97
CA ASP A 201 -17.02 -6.77 21.35
C ASP A 201 -18.41 -7.14 20.79
N ALA A 202 -18.46 -8.11 19.87
CA ALA A 202 -19.68 -8.60 19.22
C ALA A 202 -19.87 -10.11 19.38
N LEU A 203 -19.29 -10.71 20.42
CA LEU A 203 -19.47 -12.15 20.69
C LEU A 203 -20.93 -12.47 20.98
N PRO A 204 -21.48 -13.59 20.44
CA PRO A 204 -22.77 -14.12 20.84
C PRO A 204 -22.80 -14.43 22.34
N ALA A 205 -23.96 -14.32 22.97
CA ALA A 205 -24.10 -14.59 24.40
C ALA A 205 -23.75 -16.05 24.81
N ASP A 206 -23.85 -16.97 23.88
CA ASP A 206 -23.48 -18.39 24.02
C ASP A 206 -22.04 -18.69 23.63
N GLY A 207 -21.25 -17.66 23.26
CA GLY A 207 -19.85 -17.77 22.87
C GLY A 207 -19.63 -18.11 21.40
N ALA A 208 -18.38 -17.97 20.94
CA ALA A 208 -17.95 -18.33 19.60
C ALA A 208 -16.60 -19.05 19.62
N TRP A 209 -16.43 -20.01 18.72
CA TRP A 209 -15.14 -20.64 18.48
C TRP A 209 -14.30 -19.77 17.54
N LEU A 210 -13.22 -19.24 18.08
CA LEU A 210 -12.26 -18.45 17.32
C LEU A 210 -11.25 -19.42 16.69
N ARG A 211 -11.20 -19.47 15.36
CA ARG A 211 -10.28 -20.35 14.66
C ARG A 211 -8.83 -19.90 14.86
N PRO A 212 -7.87 -20.82 15.04
CA PRO A 212 -6.46 -20.44 15.12
C PRO A 212 -6.00 -19.89 13.78
N THR A 213 -5.22 -18.81 13.83
CA THR A 213 -4.59 -18.18 12.64
C THR A 213 -3.42 -19.01 12.09
N LYS A 214 -2.86 -19.91 12.90
CA LYS A 214 -1.78 -20.84 12.52
C LYS A 214 -2.06 -22.21 13.15
N SER A 215 -1.61 -23.29 12.51
CA SER A 215 -1.64 -24.58 13.12
C SER A 215 -0.72 -24.63 14.35
N LEU A 216 -1.05 -25.42 15.38
CA LEU A 216 -0.17 -25.62 16.53
C LEU A 216 1.24 -26.15 16.11
N ARG A 217 1.30 -26.94 15.05
CA ARG A 217 2.55 -27.49 14.54
C ARG A 217 3.43 -26.37 13.96
N ASP A 218 2.85 -25.42 13.20
CA ASP A 218 3.60 -24.30 12.64
C ASP A 218 4.05 -23.32 13.73
N ALA A 219 3.20 -23.09 14.74
CA ALA A 219 3.56 -22.30 15.90
C ALA A 219 4.72 -22.94 16.69
N ALA A 220 4.68 -24.27 16.90
CA ALA A 220 5.75 -25.00 17.60
C ALA A 220 7.09 -24.92 16.85
N ASN A 221 7.09 -25.01 15.53
CA ASN A 221 8.31 -24.88 14.71
C ASN A 221 8.92 -23.48 14.81
N LEU A 222 8.11 -22.43 14.85
CA LEU A 222 8.56 -21.05 15.06
C LEU A 222 9.24 -20.86 16.43
N PHE A 223 8.69 -21.47 17.48
CA PHE A 223 9.29 -21.42 18.83
C PHE A 223 10.57 -22.25 18.94
N ALA A 224 10.66 -23.39 18.24
CA ALA A 224 11.88 -24.19 18.18
C ALA A 224 13.02 -23.45 17.47
N ALA A 225 12.75 -22.79 16.34
CA ALA A 225 13.71 -21.98 15.60
C ALA A 225 14.27 -20.81 16.45
N ARG A 226 13.42 -20.15 17.26
CA ARG A 226 13.84 -19.06 18.15
C ARG A 226 14.70 -19.51 19.35
N ARG A 227 14.68 -20.78 19.73
CA ARG A 227 15.51 -21.34 20.81
C ARG A 227 16.89 -21.80 20.33
N SER A 228 17.08 -21.89 19.02
CA SER A 228 18.31 -22.36 18.38
C SER A 228 19.16 -21.20 17.80
N ALA A 229 18.70 -19.96 17.93
CA ALA A 229 19.39 -18.73 17.57
C ALA A 229 19.80 -17.95 18.82
#